data_8df15f8a12f992d1a254fa66b5662e28
#
_entry.id   8df15f8a12f992d1a254fa66b5662e28
#
_cell.length_a   1.000
_cell.length_b   1.000
_cell.length_c   1.000
_cell.angle_alpha   90.00
_cell.angle_beta   90.00
_cell.angle_gamma   90.00
#
_symmetry.space_group_name_H-M   'P 1'
#
loop_
_entity.id
_entity.type
_entity.pdbx_description
1 polymer ?
#
loop_
_entity_poly.entity_id
_entity_poly.type
_entity_poly.pdbx_seq_one_letter_code
_entity_poly.pdbx_strand_id
1 'polypeptide(L)'
;MSNSLFRKKSLSTILNDTKQGVADGHGSTELKKVLGVRDLTAMGIAAVIGAGIFSTIGQAAYDGGPGVIFLFLITAVTCGFTALCYAEFASRVPVAGSAYTYAYVTFGEIIAWVIGWALILEYGIGNV
;
A
#
# COMPACT_ATOMS: atom_id res chain seq x y z
N MET A 1 7.06 25.86 -21.74
CA MET A 1 6.25 25.69 -20.51
C MET A 1 6.16 24.18 -20.26
N SER A 2 6.97 23.63 -19.36
CA SER A 2 6.96 22.22 -19.02
C SER A 2 5.65 21.90 -18.28
N ASN A 3 4.88 20.92 -18.80
CA ASN A 3 3.63 20.49 -18.19
C ASN A 3 3.91 20.00 -16.76
N SER A 4 3.66 20.84 -15.78
CA SER A 4 3.87 20.56 -14.35
C SER A 4 3.04 19.35 -13.86
N LEU A 5 1.98 19.01 -14.55
CA LEU A 5 1.02 17.95 -14.20
C LEU A 5 1.56 16.52 -14.35
N PHE A 6 2.62 16.32 -15.14
CA PHE A 6 3.27 15.01 -15.34
C PHE A 6 4.69 14.98 -14.76
N ARG A 7 4.97 15.81 -13.78
CA ARG A 7 6.27 15.86 -13.14
C ARG A 7 6.51 14.58 -12.33
N LYS A 8 7.59 13.87 -12.66
CA LYS A 8 8.07 12.70 -11.91
C LYS A 8 9.23 13.12 -11.03
N LYS A 9 9.21 12.68 -9.76
CA LYS A 9 10.37 12.84 -8.89
C LYS A 9 11.39 11.72 -9.20
N SER A 10 12.65 12.06 -9.37
CA SER A 10 13.67 11.03 -9.59
C SER A 10 13.89 10.23 -8.30
N LEU A 11 14.19 8.95 -8.43
CA LEU A 11 14.44 8.05 -7.30
C LEU A 11 15.59 8.58 -6.42
N SER A 12 16.62 9.15 -7.05
CA SER A 12 17.77 9.76 -6.38
C SER A 12 17.37 10.95 -5.52
N THR A 13 16.43 11.77 -5.98
CA THR A 13 15.93 12.91 -5.21
C THR A 13 15.16 12.44 -3.97
N ILE A 14 14.29 11.42 -4.12
CA ILE A 14 13.52 10.85 -3.00
C ILE A 14 14.46 10.25 -1.95
N LEU A 15 15.46 9.47 -2.37
CA LEU A 15 16.45 8.87 -1.48
C LEU A 15 17.32 9.92 -0.78
N ASN A 16 17.67 11.00 -1.47
CA ASN A 16 18.42 12.11 -0.86
C ASN A 16 17.55 12.92 0.11
N ASP A 17 16.29 13.21 -0.23
CA ASP A 17 15.35 13.89 0.67
C ASP A 17 15.14 13.06 1.96
N THR A 18 15.06 11.73 1.85
CA THR A 18 14.96 10.84 3.00
C THR A 18 16.23 10.87 3.86
N LYS A 19 17.41 10.91 3.24
CA LYS A 19 18.70 11.03 3.96
C LYS A 19 18.88 12.41 4.60
N GLN A 20 18.47 13.48 3.94
CA GLN A 20 18.56 14.84 4.47
C GLN A 20 17.58 15.09 5.61
N GLY A 21 16.35 14.55 5.53
CA GLY A 21 15.40 14.61 6.65
C GLY A 21 15.91 13.94 7.91
N VAL A 22 16.80 12.96 7.80
CA VAL A 22 17.54 12.35 8.93
C VAL A 22 18.61 13.29 9.47
N ALA A 23 19.26 14.09 8.61
CA ALA A 23 20.35 14.99 9.01
C ALA A 23 19.86 16.27 9.71
N ASP A 24 18.67 16.78 9.33
CA ASP A 24 18.14 18.07 9.81
C ASP A 24 17.38 17.98 11.15
N GLY A 25 17.38 16.83 11.81
CA GLY A 25 16.88 16.71 13.19
C GLY A 25 15.36 16.95 13.41
N HIS A 26 14.60 17.17 12.35
CA HIS A 26 13.15 17.27 12.42
C HIS A 26 12.49 15.88 12.33
N GLY A 27 12.61 15.13 13.43
CA GLY A 27 11.64 14.06 13.76
C GLY A 27 11.57 12.83 12.87
N SER A 28 12.55 12.55 12.00
CA SER A 28 12.69 11.22 11.41
C SER A 28 13.55 10.38 12.34
N THR A 29 12.92 9.77 13.32
CA THR A 29 13.51 8.64 14.05
C THR A 29 13.98 7.65 12.99
N GLU A 30 15.30 7.46 12.90
CA GLU A 30 15.88 6.44 12.03
C GLU A 30 15.16 5.14 12.30
N LEU A 31 14.34 4.69 11.34
CA LEU A 31 13.53 3.48 11.48
C LEU A 31 14.52 2.31 11.58
N LYS A 32 14.81 1.94 12.81
CA LYS A 32 15.68 0.82 13.10
C LYS A 32 15.01 -0.44 12.55
N LYS A 33 15.65 -1.14 11.64
CA LYS A 33 15.16 -2.42 11.10
C LYS A 33 15.25 -3.48 12.20
N VAL A 34 14.26 -3.50 13.10
CA VAL A 34 14.18 -4.45 14.23
C VAL A 34 13.24 -5.61 13.92
N LEU A 35 12.30 -5.39 12.99
CA LEU A 35 11.26 -6.37 12.66
C LEU A 35 11.79 -7.41 11.66
N GLY A 36 11.66 -8.68 12.04
CA GLY A 36 11.96 -9.80 11.17
C GLY A 36 10.81 -10.10 10.18
N VAL A 37 11.07 -11.00 9.24
CA VAL A 37 10.06 -11.44 8.26
C VAL A 37 8.83 -12.03 8.95
N ARG A 38 9.02 -12.78 10.06
CA ARG A 38 7.92 -13.38 10.83
C ARG A 38 7.04 -12.32 11.46
N ASP A 39 7.63 -11.28 12.04
CA ASP A 39 6.90 -10.20 12.70
C ASP A 39 6.08 -9.40 11.67
N LEU A 40 6.69 -9.08 10.52
CA LEU A 40 6.02 -8.40 9.42
C LEU A 40 4.88 -9.24 8.83
N THR A 41 5.08 -10.56 8.70
CA THR A 41 4.03 -11.46 8.22
C THR A 41 2.87 -11.53 9.21
N ALA A 42 3.16 -11.65 10.50
CA ALA A 42 2.13 -11.67 11.55
C ALA A 42 1.33 -10.36 11.57
N MET A 43 2.01 -9.21 11.50
CA MET A 43 1.36 -7.90 11.42
C MET A 43 0.52 -7.76 10.14
N GLY A 44 1.02 -8.25 9.00
CA GLY A 44 0.29 -8.24 7.73
C GLY A 44 -0.99 -9.08 7.81
N ILE A 45 -0.92 -10.29 8.37
CA ILE A 45 -2.09 -11.15 8.57
C ILE A 45 -3.10 -10.46 9.50
N ALA A 46 -2.64 -9.87 10.61
CA ALA A 46 -3.50 -9.16 11.54
C ALA A 46 -4.20 -7.95 10.89
N ALA A 47 -3.51 -7.22 10.01
CA ALA A 47 -4.08 -6.09 9.28
C ALA A 47 -5.12 -6.50 8.23
N VAL A 48 -4.95 -7.68 7.61
CA VAL A 48 -5.88 -8.22 6.60
C VAL A 48 -7.12 -8.81 7.24
N ILE A 49 -6.99 -9.46 8.41
CA ILE A 49 -8.12 -10.00 9.17
C ILE A 49 -8.85 -8.84 9.87
N GLY A 50 -9.71 -8.16 9.11
CA GLY A 50 -10.53 -7.07 9.60
C GLY A 50 -12.00 -7.47 9.78
N ALA A 51 -12.85 -6.48 10.07
CA ALA A 51 -14.29 -6.66 10.24
C ALA A 51 -14.95 -7.33 9.02
N GLY A 52 -14.42 -7.15 7.83
CA GLY A 52 -14.97 -7.68 6.59
C GLY A 52 -15.16 -9.19 6.60
N ILE A 53 -14.20 -9.96 7.12
CA ILE A 53 -14.34 -11.43 7.15
C ILE A 53 -15.49 -11.88 8.06
N PHE A 54 -15.74 -11.16 9.15
CA PHE A 54 -16.79 -11.52 10.10
C PHE A 54 -18.17 -11.02 9.67
N SER A 55 -18.25 -9.85 9.03
CA SER A 55 -19.51 -9.23 8.63
C SER A 55 -20.04 -9.72 7.29
N THR A 56 -19.15 -9.98 6.32
CA THR A 56 -19.55 -10.24 4.94
C THR A 56 -19.58 -11.72 4.57
N ILE A 57 -18.87 -12.60 5.30
CA ILE A 57 -18.77 -14.02 4.91
C ILE A 57 -20.12 -14.74 4.96
N GLY A 58 -20.97 -14.40 5.95
CA GLY A 58 -22.30 -14.99 6.08
C GLY A 58 -23.19 -14.63 4.90
N GLN A 59 -23.21 -13.36 4.50
CA GLN A 59 -23.98 -12.88 3.36
C GLN A 59 -23.46 -13.47 2.05
N ALA A 60 -22.14 -13.48 1.86
CA ALA A 60 -21.53 -14.07 0.68
C ALA A 60 -21.82 -15.57 0.52
N ALA A 61 -21.82 -16.31 1.64
CA ALA A 61 -22.17 -17.72 1.63
C ALA A 61 -23.66 -17.96 1.35
N TYR A 62 -24.53 -17.07 1.85
CA TYR A 62 -25.96 -17.15 1.60
C TYR A 62 -26.30 -16.89 0.13
N ASP A 63 -25.73 -15.82 -0.46
CA ASP A 63 -26.02 -15.42 -1.84
C ASP A 63 -25.30 -16.30 -2.86
N GLY A 64 -24.07 -16.71 -2.59
CA GLY A 64 -23.23 -17.48 -3.52
C GLY A 64 -23.28 -19.00 -3.34
N GLY A 65 -23.89 -19.49 -2.28
CA GLY A 65 -23.94 -20.92 -1.96
C GLY A 65 -22.55 -21.57 -1.99
N PRO A 66 -22.43 -22.86 -2.39
CA PRO A 66 -21.13 -23.56 -2.46
C PRO A 66 -20.14 -22.93 -3.44
N GLY A 67 -20.62 -22.16 -4.42
CA GLY A 67 -19.81 -21.49 -5.44
C GLY A 67 -18.93 -20.38 -4.88
N VAL A 68 -19.21 -19.88 -3.69
CA VAL A 68 -18.42 -18.82 -3.03
C VAL A 68 -16.97 -19.21 -2.84
N ILE A 69 -16.67 -20.50 -2.68
CA ILE A 69 -15.30 -21.02 -2.52
C ILE A 69 -14.44 -20.67 -3.74
N PHE A 70 -14.97 -20.85 -4.94
CA PHE A 70 -14.25 -20.53 -6.18
C PHE A 70 -13.99 -19.02 -6.28
N LEU A 71 -14.90 -18.20 -5.83
CA LEU A 71 -14.77 -16.75 -5.83
C LEU A 71 -13.63 -16.32 -4.88
N PHE A 72 -13.55 -16.90 -3.68
CA PHE A 72 -12.46 -16.66 -2.75
C PHE A 72 -11.10 -17.12 -3.31
N LEU A 73 -11.05 -18.28 -3.98
CA LEU A 73 -9.81 -18.77 -4.60
C LEU A 73 -9.32 -17.83 -5.71
N ILE A 74 -10.21 -17.38 -6.59
CA ILE A 74 -9.85 -16.43 -7.66
C ILE A 74 -9.37 -15.13 -7.06
N THR A 75 -10.06 -14.61 -6.05
CA THR A 75 -9.66 -13.38 -5.35
C THR A 75 -8.29 -13.54 -4.68
N ALA A 76 -8.05 -14.68 -4.01
CA ALA A 76 -6.76 -14.95 -3.37
C ALA A 76 -5.60 -14.97 -4.39
N VAL A 77 -5.80 -15.59 -5.55
CA VAL A 77 -4.80 -15.60 -6.63
C VAL A 77 -4.55 -14.18 -7.14
N THR A 78 -5.59 -13.40 -7.39
CA THR A 78 -5.47 -12.02 -7.86
C THR A 78 -4.74 -11.13 -6.85
N CYS A 79 -5.08 -11.24 -5.56
CA CYS A 79 -4.38 -10.56 -4.48
C CYS A 79 -2.92 -10.99 -4.38
N GLY A 80 -2.64 -12.28 -4.61
CA GLY A 80 -1.27 -12.80 -4.63
C GLY A 80 -0.41 -12.12 -5.71
N PHE A 81 -0.92 -11.97 -6.93
CA PHE A 81 -0.21 -11.24 -7.99
C PHE A 81 0.01 -9.77 -7.63
N THR A 82 -0.99 -9.12 -7.06
CA THR A 82 -0.86 -7.73 -6.58
C THR A 82 0.22 -7.62 -5.51
N ALA A 83 0.27 -8.55 -4.55
CA ALA A 83 1.28 -8.59 -3.51
C ALA A 83 2.70 -8.75 -4.08
N LEU A 84 2.89 -9.57 -5.11
CA LEU A 84 4.18 -9.72 -5.80
C LEU A 84 4.61 -8.43 -6.49
N CYS A 85 3.69 -7.71 -7.15
CA CYS A 85 3.98 -6.41 -7.73
C CYS A 85 4.40 -5.39 -6.67
N TYR A 86 3.71 -5.36 -5.52
CA TYR A 86 4.07 -4.49 -4.40
C TYR A 86 5.44 -4.85 -3.80
N ALA A 87 5.76 -6.13 -3.69
CA ALA A 87 7.07 -6.58 -3.21
C ALA A 87 8.21 -6.11 -4.13
N GLU A 88 8.00 -6.15 -5.45
CA GLU A 88 8.97 -5.63 -6.41
C GLU A 88 9.16 -4.11 -6.24
N PHE A 89 8.08 -3.34 -6.13
CA PHE A 89 8.17 -1.90 -5.87
C PHE A 89 8.89 -1.59 -4.56
N ALA A 90 8.54 -2.28 -3.48
CA ALA A 90 9.17 -2.10 -2.17
C ALA A 90 10.67 -2.40 -2.19
N SER A 91 11.10 -3.37 -3.00
CA SER A 91 12.52 -3.69 -3.15
C SER A 91 13.32 -2.61 -3.88
N ARG A 92 12.70 -1.92 -4.84
CA ARG A 92 13.33 -0.87 -5.65
C ARG A 92 13.21 0.53 -5.04
N VAL A 93 12.13 0.79 -4.33
CA VAL A 93 11.83 2.09 -3.71
C VAL A 93 11.56 1.88 -2.22
N PRO A 94 12.59 1.72 -1.39
CA PRO A 94 12.46 1.43 0.04
C PRO A 94 12.09 2.69 0.83
N VAL A 95 10.96 3.30 0.51
CA VAL A 95 10.43 4.51 1.17
C VAL A 95 9.04 4.21 1.71
N ALA A 96 8.79 4.62 2.96
CA ALA A 96 7.46 4.54 3.56
C ALA A 96 6.56 5.61 2.93
N GLY A 97 5.60 5.21 2.13
CA GLY A 97 4.73 6.17 1.44
C GLY A 97 3.51 5.55 0.77
N SER A 98 3.27 4.26 1.04
CA SER A 98 2.10 3.56 0.50
C SER A 98 2.02 3.59 -1.04
N ALA A 99 0.87 3.25 -1.59
CA ALA A 99 0.57 3.28 -3.03
C ALA A 99 0.75 4.68 -3.64
N TYR A 100 0.57 5.75 -2.85
CA TYR A 100 0.80 7.13 -3.29
C TYR A 100 2.22 7.35 -3.81
N THR A 101 3.23 6.94 -3.04
CA THR A 101 4.63 7.14 -3.42
C THR A 101 5.01 6.33 -4.66
N TYR A 102 4.54 5.10 -4.75
CA TYR A 102 4.79 4.25 -5.92
C TYR A 102 4.13 4.82 -7.19
N ALA A 103 2.90 5.33 -7.06
CA ALA A 103 2.21 5.98 -8.16
C ALA A 103 2.91 7.28 -8.59
N TYR A 104 3.42 8.06 -7.65
CA TYR A 104 4.12 9.31 -7.94
C TYR A 104 5.41 9.08 -8.73
N VAL A 105 6.18 8.04 -8.37
CA VAL A 105 7.41 7.68 -9.08
C VAL A 105 7.14 7.13 -10.48
N THR A 106 6.06 6.34 -10.63
CA THR A 106 5.78 5.61 -11.87
C THR A 106 4.97 6.42 -12.87
N PHE A 107 3.86 6.99 -12.43
CA PHE A 107 2.86 7.62 -13.28
C PHE A 107 2.88 9.15 -13.23
N GLY A 108 3.45 9.73 -12.17
CA GLY A 108 3.51 11.18 -11.97
C GLY A 108 2.43 11.72 -11.03
N GLU A 109 2.38 13.06 -10.96
CA GLU A 109 1.69 13.80 -9.90
C GLU A 109 0.17 13.63 -9.92
N ILE A 110 -0.47 13.66 -11.10
CA ILE A 110 -1.94 13.58 -11.21
C ILE A 110 -2.47 12.25 -10.68
N ILE A 111 -1.87 11.13 -11.13
CA ILE A 111 -2.32 9.79 -10.73
C ILE A 111 -2.05 9.58 -9.25
N ALA A 112 -0.90 10.04 -8.75
CA ALA A 112 -0.59 10.00 -7.33
C ALA A 112 -1.61 10.80 -6.50
N TRP A 113 -2.04 11.96 -6.98
CA TRP A 113 -3.04 12.79 -6.31
C TRP A 113 -4.40 12.07 -6.20
N VAL A 114 -4.86 11.44 -7.29
CA VAL A 114 -6.10 10.65 -7.28
C VAL A 114 -6.02 9.48 -6.29
N ILE A 115 -4.90 8.75 -6.30
CA ILE A 115 -4.66 7.63 -5.38
C ILE A 115 -4.58 8.14 -3.94
N GLY A 116 -3.95 9.29 -3.69
CA GLY A 116 -3.90 9.90 -2.36
C GLY A 116 -5.29 10.19 -1.80
N TRP A 117 -6.18 10.75 -2.60
CA TRP A 117 -7.57 10.98 -2.22
C TRP A 117 -8.33 9.66 -1.97
N ALA A 118 -8.13 8.66 -2.82
CA ALA A 118 -8.74 7.34 -2.64
C ALA A 118 -8.31 6.71 -1.31
N LEU A 119 -7.03 6.80 -0.94
CA LEU A 119 -6.52 6.30 0.34
C LEU A 119 -7.11 7.05 1.55
N ILE A 120 -7.25 8.39 1.45
CA ILE A 120 -7.89 9.18 2.53
C ILE A 120 -9.34 8.74 2.73
N LEU A 121 -10.08 8.53 1.64
CA LEU A 121 -11.46 8.05 1.72
C LEU A 121 -11.54 6.63 2.28
N GLU A 122 -10.67 5.73 1.85
CA GLU A 122 -10.61 4.34 2.31
C GLU A 122 -10.38 4.28 3.83
N TYR A 123 -9.34 4.95 4.32
CA TYR A 123 -9.03 4.97 5.75
C TYR A 123 -10.06 5.79 6.56
N GLY A 124 -10.61 6.86 5.99
CA GLY A 124 -11.65 7.66 6.63
C GLY A 124 -12.93 6.89 6.83
N ILE A 125 -13.40 6.17 5.81
CA ILE A 125 -14.62 5.35 5.88
C ILE A 125 -14.39 4.09 6.72
N GLY A 126 -13.22 3.48 6.61
CA GLY A 126 -12.87 2.27 7.37
C GLY A 126 -12.76 2.47 8.88
N ASN A 127 -12.67 3.72 9.36
CA ASN A 127 -12.60 4.04 10.79
C ASN A 127 -13.95 4.46 11.40
N VAL A 128 -15.03 4.49 10.63
CA VAL A 128 -16.40 4.80 11.09
C VAL A 128 -17.15 3.51 11.40
#